data_73a9d38cda2570abfe25c200e5949b2c
#
_entry.id   73a9d38cda2570abfe25c200e5949b2c
#
_cell.length_a   1.000
_cell.length_b   1.000
_cell.length_c   1.000
_cell.angle_alpha   90.00
_cell.angle_beta   90.00
_cell.angle_gamma   90.00
#
_symmetry.space_group_name_H-M   'P 1'
#
loop_
_entity.id
_entity.type
_entity.pdbx_description
1 polymer ?
#
loop_
_entity_poly.entity_id
_entity_poly.type
_entity_poly.pdbx_seq_one_letter_code
_entity_poly.pdbx_strand_id
1 'polypeptide(L)'
;MRTYLSALAIAAAAVMTIMAAEKPPEAHVKLMKDTNAAATALRGHVQAKDYDAIAADAATLKTMFADIEKFWTPRKTEDAIGFAKAGAKGAADLETAAKAKNEEGVATAARAVNGTCMGCHTAHRERLPDGSSEIK
;
A
#
# COMPACT_ATOMS: atom_id res chain seq x y z
N MET A 1 67.86 11.22 -3.14
CA MET A 1 66.53 11.85 -3.10
C MET A 1 65.51 10.74 -3.10
N ARG A 2 64.84 10.51 -1.97
CA ARG A 2 63.82 9.46 -1.80
C ARG A 2 62.47 10.16 -1.70
N THR A 3 61.66 10.06 -2.74
CA THR A 3 60.30 10.58 -2.81
C THR A 3 59.34 9.56 -2.17
N TYR A 4 58.79 9.88 -1.01
CA TYR A 4 57.73 9.10 -0.36
C TYR A 4 56.38 9.53 -0.97
N LEU A 5 55.77 8.65 -1.77
CA LEU A 5 54.40 8.78 -2.21
C LEU A 5 53.49 8.25 -1.09
N SER A 6 52.89 9.17 -0.35
CA SER A 6 51.83 8.84 0.63
C SER A 6 50.51 8.55 -0.10
N ALA A 7 50.14 7.29 -0.18
CA ALA A 7 48.82 6.89 -0.66
C ALA A 7 47.79 7.15 0.42
N LEU A 8 46.92 8.16 0.22
CA LEU A 8 45.79 8.46 1.07
C LEU A 8 44.65 7.53 0.69
N ALA A 9 44.42 6.48 1.47
CA ALA A 9 43.29 5.58 1.32
C ALA A 9 42.03 6.25 1.94
N ILE A 10 41.15 6.76 1.11
CA ILE A 10 39.84 7.26 1.53
C ILE A 10 38.94 6.03 1.73
N ALA A 11 38.71 5.65 2.98
CA ALA A 11 37.69 4.65 3.34
C ALA A 11 36.33 5.29 3.23
N ALA A 12 35.58 4.99 2.17
CA ALA A 12 34.19 5.33 2.04
C ALA A 12 33.38 4.45 3.00
N ALA A 13 33.04 4.98 4.17
CA ALA A 13 32.08 4.35 5.08
C ALA A 13 30.69 4.46 4.47
N ALA A 14 30.19 3.37 3.89
CA ALA A 14 28.80 3.25 3.51
C ALA A 14 27.95 3.25 4.79
N VAL A 15 27.30 4.37 5.08
CA VAL A 15 26.29 4.47 6.14
C VAL A 15 25.06 3.71 5.66
N MET A 16 24.96 2.43 6.00
CA MET A 16 23.70 1.71 5.91
C MET A 16 22.75 2.30 6.96
N THR A 17 21.85 3.17 6.55
CA THR A 17 20.68 3.55 7.34
C THR A 17 19.82 2.30 7.51
N ILE A 18 19.99 1.59 8.61
CA ILE A 18 19.03 0.59 9.06
C ILE A 18 17.77 1.39 9.38
N MET A 19 16.74 1.27 8.54
CA MET A 19 15.43 1.81 8.85
C MET A 19 14.93 1.05 10.08
N ALA A 20 14.97 1.70 11.23
CA ALA A 20 14.41 1.14 12.46
C ALA A 20 12.89 0.98 12.27
N ALA A 21 12.37 -0.17 12.70
CA ALA A 21 10.93 -0.41 12.69
C ALA A 21 10.21 0.72 13.43
N GLU A 22 9.18 1.30 12.82
CA GLU A 22 8.46 2.45 13.32
C GLU A 22 7.04 2.04 13.74
N LYS A 23 6.63 2.43 14.95
CA LYS A 23 5.23 2.28 15.35
C LYS A 23 4.37 3.22 14.48
N PRO A 24 3.37 2.69 13.74
CA PRO A 24 2.56 3.54 12.89
C PRO A 24 1.73 4.52 13.73
N PRO A 25 1.55 5.78 13.25
CA PRO A 25 0.65 6.74 13.88
C PRO A 25 -0.78 6.21 13.99
N GLU A 26 -1.52 6.60 15.03
CA GLU A 26 -2.90 6.14 15.26
C GLU A 26 -3.82 6.42 14.05
N ALA A 27 -3.65 7.57 13.40
CA ALA A 27 -4.41 7.93 12.21
C ALA A 27 -4.18 6.92 11.06
N HIS A 28 -2.94 6.43 10.88
CA HIS A 28 -2.63 5.41 9.88
C HIS A 28 -3.19 4.05 10.26
N VAL A 29 -3.14 3.68 11.54
CA VAL A 29 -3.76 2.45 12.06
C VAL A 29 -5.26 2.47 11.81
N LYS A 30 -5.91 3.61 12.08
CA LYS A 30 -7.35 3.79 11.80
C LYS A 30 -7.64 3.66 10.32
N LEU A 31 -6.87 4.35 9.45
CA LEU A 31 -7.03 4.26 8.00
C LEU A 31 -6.94 2.81 7.51
N MET A 32 -5.97 2.03 8.01
CA MET A 32 -5.82 0.61 7.65
C MET A 32 -7.01 -0.24 8.12
N LYS A 33 -7.55 0.02 9.32
CA LYS A 33 -8.75 -0.67 9.82
C LYS A 33 -9.97 -0.37 8.96
N ASP A 34 -10.18 0.90 8.63
CA ASP A 34 -11.31 1.34 7.81
C ASP A 34 -11.19 0.77 6.38
N THR A 35 -9.99 0.79 5.80
CA THR A 35 -9.71 0.19 4.48
C THR A 35 -9.99 -1.32 4.49
N ASN A 36 -9.60 -2.03 5.55
CA ASN A 36 -9.90 -3.47 5.68
C ASN A 36 -11.40 -3.72 5.81
N ALA A 37 -12.14 -2.88 6.54
CA ALA A 37 -13.59 -2.98 6.66
C ALA A 37 -14.26 -2.78 5.30
N ALA A 38 -13.87 -1.75 4.54
CA ALA A 38 -14.38 -1.49 3.19
C ALA A 38 -14.06 -2.64 2.22
N ALA A 39 -12.84 -3.18 2.25
CA ALA A 39 -12.47 -4.33 1.44
C ALA A 39 -13.23 -5.61 1.83
N THR A 40 -13.64 -5.73 3.08
CA THR A 40 -14.45 -6.86 3.55
C THR A 40 -15.91 -6.73 3.06
N ALA A 41 -16.49 -5.53 3.13
CA ALA A 41 -17.82 -5.24 2.58
C ALA A 41 -17.85 -5.52 1.07
N LEU A 42 -16.85 -5.01 0.35
CA LEU A 42 -16.69 -5.24 -1.08
C LEU A 42 -16.74 -6.73 -1.45
N ARG A 43 -16.03 -7.58 -0.71
CA ARG A 43 -16.06 -9.04 -0.97
C ARG A 43 -17.47 -9.61 -0.86
N GLY A 44 -18.24 -9.18 0.14
CA GLY A 44 -19.65 -9.57 0.29
C GLY A 44 -20.51 -9.12 -0.89
N HIS A 45 -20.37 -7.86 -1.30
CA HIS A 45 -21.14 -7.30 -2.40
C HIS A 45 -20.76 -7.93 -3.76
N VAL A 46 -19.48 -8.26 -3.97
CA VAL A 46 -19.05 -9.01 -5.16
C VAL A 46 -19.68 -10.40 -5.21
N GLN A 47 -19.73 -11.11 -4.08
CA GLN A 47 -20.41 -12.42 -4.01
C GLN A 47 -21.91 -12.32 -4.26
N ALA A 48 -22.55 -11.25 -3.77
CA ALA A 48 -23.98 -10.97 -3.97
C ALA A 48 -24.29 -10.41 -5.37
N LYS A 49 -23.26 -10.04 -6.15
CA LYS A 49 -23.39 -9.33 -7.44
C LYS A 49 -24.18 -8.02 -7.34
N ASP A 50 -24.04 -7.35 -6.18
CA ASP A 50 -24.64 -6.03 -5.94
C ASP A 50 -23.74 -4.95 -6.56
N TYR A 51 -23.96 -4.67 -7.84
CA TYR A 51 -23.10 -3.76 -8.61
C TYR A 51 -23.15 -2.32 -8.12
N ASP A 52 -24.26 -1.86 -7.56
CA ASP A 52 -24.36 -0.51 -7.03
C ASP A 52 -23.55 -0.38 -5.73
N ALA A 53 -23.63 -1.36 -4.85
CA ALA A 53 -22.81 -1.43 -3.65
C ALA A 53 -21.32 -1.60 -3.98
N ILE A 54 -20.97 -2.42 -4.97
CA ILE A 54 -19.57 -2.58 -5.45
C ILE A 54 -19.03 -1.24 -5.94
N ALA A 55 -19.79 -0.47 -6.71
CA ALA A 55 -19.36 0.84 -7.20
C ALA A 55 -19.13 1.84 -6.05
N ALA A 56 -19.99 1.84 -5.04
CA ALA A 56 -19.85 2.68 -3.85
C ALA A 56 -18.59 2.30 -3.01
N ASP A 57 -18.38 1.00 -2.79
CA ASP A 57 -17.19 0.49 -2.08
C ASP A 57 -15.90 0.84 -2.84
N ALA A 58 -15.91 0.70 -4.16
CA ALA A 58 -14.79 1.04 -5.01
C ALA A 58 -14.44 2.53 -4.93
N ALA A 59 -15.43 3.43 -4.95
CA ALA A 59 -15.21 4.86 -4.76
C ALA A 59 -14.61 5.18 -3.39
N THR A 60 -15.07 4.49 -2.34
CA THR A 60 -14.54 4.60 -0.99
C THR A 60 -13.10 4.14 -0.92
N LEU A 61 -12.77 2.96 -1.46
CA LEU A 61 -11.42 2.42 -1.50
C LEU A 61 -10.47 3.32 -2.29
N LYS A 62 -10.91 3.90 -3.41
CA LYS A 62 -10.11 4.86 -4.19
C LYS A 62 -9.67 6.04 -3.34
N THR A 63 -10.56 6.61 -2.53
CA THR A 63 -10.25 7.69 -1.60
C THR A 63 -9.25 7.24 -0.52
N MET A 64 -9.46 6.06 0.06
CA MET A 64 -8.55 5.51 1.07
C MET A 64 -7.16 5.26 0.52
N PHE A 65 -7.03 4.77 -0.71
CA PHE A 65 -5.70 4.62 -1.35
C PHE A 65 -5.02 5.96 -1.61
N ALA A 66 -5.77 7.03 -1.93
CA ALA A 66 -5.20 8.37 -2.02
C ALA A 66 -4.67 8.87 -0.67
N ASP A 67 -5.33 8.55 0.44
CA ASP A 67 -4.86 8.89 1.78
C ASP A 67 -3.65 8.03 2.20
N ILE A 68 -3.59 6.77 1.76
CA ILE A 68 -2.40 5.92 1.93
C ILE A 68 -1.21 6.51 1.15
N GLU A 69 -1.41 6.97 -0.08
CA GLU A 69 -0.37 7.65 -0.86
C GLU A 69 0.15 8.90 -0.13
N LYS A 70 -0.74 9.73 0.41
CA LYS A 70 -0.37 10.91 1.21
C LYS A 70 0.47 10.56 2.44
N PHE A 71 0.20 9.43 3.06
CA PHE A 71 0.99 8.95 4.20
C PHE A 71 2.42 8.58 3.80
N TRP A 72 2.62 7.94 2.66
CA TRP A 72 3.92 7.47 2.20
C TRP A 72 4.75 8.54 1.47
N THR A 73 4.10 9.54 0.84
CA THR A 73 4.78 10.58 0.05
C THR A 73 5.86 11.33 0.85
N PRO A 74 5.63 11.86 2.06
CA PRO A 74 6.67 12.53 2.82
C PRO A 74 7.78 11.59 3.31
N ARG A 75 7.51 10.28 3.37
CA ARG A 75 8.47 9.23 3.71
C ARG A 75 9.37 8.84 2.54
N LYS A 76 9.03 9.28 1.32
CA LYS A 76 9.77 8.99 0.07
C LYS A 76 9.95 7.48 -0.18
N THR A 77 8.99 6.66 0.26
CA THR A 77 8.98 5.21 0.07
C THR A 77 8.31 4.89 -1.25
N GLU A 78 9.08 4.92 -2.33
CA GLU A 78 8.58 4.91 -3.72
C GLU A 78 7.74 3.68 -4.08
N ASP A 79 8.10 2.51 -3.58
CA ASP A 79 7.35 1.29 -3.81
C ASP A 79 6.01 1.29 -3.05
N ALA A 80 5.95 1.81 -1.81
CA ALA A 80 4.71 1.98 -1.06
C ALA A 80 3.78 2.99 -1.75
N ILE A 81 4.33 4.09 -2.27
CA ILE A 81 3.60 5.06 -3.11
C ILE A 81 3.07 4.37 -4.37
N GLY A 82 3.89 3.53 -5.00
CA GLY A 82 3.52 2.73 -6.17
C GLY A 82 2.35 1.79 -5.88
N PHE A 83 2.36 1.07 -4.75
CA PHE A 83 1.24 0.24 -4.31
C PHE A 83 -0.03 1.06 -4.07
N ALA A 84 0.06 2.21 -3.42
CA ALA A 84 -1.10 3.06 -3.18
C ALA A 84 -1.74 3.56 -4.50
N LYS A 85 -0.92 4.01 -5.45
CA LYS A 85 -1.39 4.41 -6.79
C LYS A 85 -2.03 3.27 -7.57
N ALA A 86 -1.41 2.08 -7.53
CA ALA A 86 -1.97 0.90 -8.17
C ALA A 86 -3.30 0.48 -7.53
N GLY A 87 -3.43 0.60 -6.21
CA GLY A 87 -4.67 0.36 -5.50
C GLY A 87 -5.77 1.34 -5.89
N ALA A 88 -5.45 2.64 -5.97
CA ALA A 88 -6.39 3.67 -6.42
C ALA A 88 -6.85 3.43 -7.87
N LYS A 89 -5.93 3.04 -8.76
CA LYS A 89 -6.26 2.65 -10.14
C LYS A 89 -7.16 1.42 -10.17
N GLY A 90 -6.82 0.36 -9.45
CA GLY A 90 -7.63 -0.85 -9.37
C GLY A 90 -9.04 -0.58 -8.85
N ALA A 91 -9.19 0.32 -7.87
CA ALA A 91 -10.49 0.76 -7.36
C ALA A 91 -11.28 1.56 -8.42
N ALA A 92 -10.62 2.42 -9.21
CA ALA A 92 -11.27 3.14 -10.30
C ALA A 92 -11.75 2.18 -11.42
N ASP A 93 -10.92 1.20 -11.78
CA ASP A 93 -11.28 0.17 -12.76
C ASP A 93 -12.48 -0.67 -12.24
N LEU A 94 -12.49 -1.00 -10.94
CA LEU A 94 -13.58 -1.71 -10.27
C LEU A 94 -14.89 -0.91 -10.31
N GLU A 95 -14.85 0.38 -10.00
CA GLU A 95 -16.00 1.28 -10.07
C GLU A 95 -16.59 1.29 -11.49
N THR A 96 -15.72 1.41 -12.51
CA THR A 96 -16.13 1.40 -13.92
C THR A 96 -16.77 0.07 -14.32
N ALA A 97 -16.16 -1.05 -13.96
CA ALA A 97 -16.67 -2.38 -14.27
C ALA A 97 -18.02 -2.66 -13.57
N ALA A 98 -18.17 -2.20 -12.32
CA ALA A 98 -19.43 -2.35 -11.57
C ALA A 98 -20.57 -1.54 -12.21
N LYS A 99 -20.31 -0.27 -12.57
CA LYS A 99 -21.31 0.56 -13.29
C LYS A 99 -21.73 -0.04 -14.63
N ALA A 100 -20.82 -0.73 -15.31
CA ALA A 100 -21.11 -1.45 -16.55
C ALA A 100 -21.73 -2.85 -16.33
N LYS A 101 -21.88 -3.28 -15.07
CA LYS A 101 -22.30 -4.64 -14.68
C LYS A 101 -21.45 -5.74 -15.35
N ASN A 102 -20.18 -5.45 -15.57
CA ASN A 102 -19.22 -6.36 -16.17
C ASN A 102 -18.62 -7.27 -15.09
N GLU A 103 -19.15 -8.48 -14.94
CA GLU A 103 -18.75 -9.44 -13.91
C GLU A 103 -17.26 -9.80 -13.99
N GLU A 104 -16.73 -10.05 -15.19
CA GLU A 104 -15.31 -10.39 -15.40
C GLU A 104 -14.39 -9.22 -15.04
N GLY A 105 -14.78 -7.99 -15.45
CA GLY A 105 -14.09 -6.76 -15.08
C GLY A 105 -14.06 -6.53 -13.57
N VAL A 106 -15.19 -6.73 -12.90
CA VAL A 106 -15.29 -6.66 -11.43
C VAL A 106 -14.36 -7.67 -10.77
N ALA A 107 -14.39 -8.93 -11.19
CA ALA A 107 -13.53 -9.97 -10.63
C ALA A 107 -12.03 -9.67 -10.84
N THR A 108 -11.66 -9.15 -11.99
CA THR A 108 -10.29 -8.78 -12.32
C THR A 108 -9.80 -7.59 -11.50
N ALA A 109 -10.58 -6.52 -11.43
CA ALA A 109 -10.23 -5.31 -10.69
C ALA A 109 -10.21 -5.57 -9.17
N ALA A 110 -11.14 -6.36 -8.63
CA ALA A 110 -11.14 -6.74 -7.22
C ALA A 110 -9.89 -7.53 -6.83
N ARG A 111 -9.42 -8.45 -7.70
CA ARG A 111 -8.14 -9.16 -7.49
C ARG A 111 -6.95 -8.22 -7.53
N ALA A 112 -6.93 -7.25 -8.44
CA ALA A 112 -5.87 -6.25 -8.52
C ALA A 112 -5.78 -5.41 -7.24
N VAL A 113 -6.91 -4.91 -6.71
CA VAL A 113 -6.98 -4.19 -5.44
C VAL A 113 -6.42 -5.05 -4.31
N ASN A 114 -6.88 -6.30 -4.17
CA ASN A 114 -6.42 -7.20 -3.11
C ASN A 114 -4.91 -7.50 -3.22
N GLY A 115 -4.40 -7.71 -4.43
CA GLY A 115 -2.97 -7.92 -4.68
C GLY A 115 -2.10 -6.74 -4.21
N THR A 116 -2.58 -5.52 -4.39
CA THR A 116 -1.93 -4.30 -3.92
C THR A 116 -1.82 -4.26 -2.39
N CYS A 117 -2.91 -4.59 -1.69
CA CYS A 117 -2.93 -4.66 -0.23
C CYS A 117 -1.90 -5.68 0.28
N MET A 118 -1.88 -6.86 -0.30
CA MET A 118 -0.95 -7.94 0.07
C MET A 118 0.51 -7.56 -0.20
N GLY A 119 0.80 -7.00 -1.38
CA GLY A 119 2.15 -6.60 -1.77
C GLY A 119 2.73 -5.54 -0.82
N CYS A 120 1.97 -4.47 -0.56
CA CYS A 120 2.38 -3.42 0.36
C CYS A 120 2.60 -3.94 1.79
N HIS A 121 1.68 -4.74 2.32
CA HIS A 121 1.82 -5.31 3.67
C HIS A 121 3.00 -6.27 3.79
N THR A 122 3.31 -7.05 2.76
CA THR A 122 4.49 -7.92 2.76
C THR A 122 5.78 -7.13 2.82
N ALA A 123 5.85 -6.01 2.08
CA ALA A 123 7.03 -5.16 2.01
C ALA A 123 7.22 -4.28 3.26
N HIS A 124 6.12 -3.69 3.78
CA HIS A 124 6.19 -2.55 4.71
C HIS A 124 5.52 -2.77 6.06
N ARG A 125 5.01 -3.97 6.35
CA ARG A 125 4.40 -4.27 7.65
C ARG A 125 5.07 -5.44 8.33
N GLU A 126 5.53 -5.23 9.56
CA GLU A 126 5.90 -6.30 10.50
C GLU A 126 4.75 -6.53 11.48
N ARG A 127 4.34 -7.77 11.66
CA ARG A 127 3.34 -8.14 12.67
C ARG A 127 4.03 -8.64 13.93
N LEU A 128 3.74 -8.01 15.06
CA LEU A 128 4.33 -8.35 16.33
C LEU A 128 3.54 -9.47 17.04
N PRO A 129 4.18 -10.21 18.00
CA PRO A 129 3.52 -11.29 18.74
C PRO A 129 2.30 -10.85 19.55
N ASP A 130 2.24 -9.59 19.97
CA ASP A 130 1.10 -9.00 20.69
C ASP A 130 -0.08 -8.63 19.77
N GLY A 131 0.05 -8.88 18.47
CA GLY A 131 -0.95 -8.57 17.45
C GLY A 131 -0.90 -7.14 16.90
N SER A 132 -0.02 -6.29 17.44
CA SER A 132 0.25 -4.97 16.86
C SER A 132 1.08 -5.07 15.59
N SER A 133 1.33 -3.95 14.93
CA SER A 133 2.16 -3.91 13.73
C SER A 133 3.10 -2.72 13.77
N GLU A 134 4.25 -2.89 13.14
CA GLU A 134 5.24 -1.85 12.88
C GLU A 134 5.42 -1.66 11.37
N ILE A 135 5.89 -0.46 11.00
CA ILE A 135 6.36 -0.15 9.66
C ILE A 135 7.82 -0.60 9.56
N LYS A 136 8.16 -1.35 8.52
CA LYS A 136 9.53 -1.80 8.24
C LYS A 136 10.06 -1.21 6.95
#